data_9d4bb73a5d9ef2b9fcc8becf34b9529f
#
_entry.id   9d4bb73a5d9ef2b9fcc8becf34b9529f
#
_cell.length_a   1.000
_cell.length_b   1.000
_cell.length_c   1.000
_cell.angle_alpha   90.00
_cell.angle_beta   90.00
_cell.angle_gamma   90.00
#
_symmetry.space_group_name_H-M   'P 1'
#
loop_
_entity.id
_entity.type
_entity.pdbx_description
1 polymer ?
#
loop_
_entity_poly.entity_id
_entity_poly.type
_entity_poly.pdbx_seq_one_letter_code
_entity_poly.pdbx_strand_id
1 'polypeptide(L)'
;DYYASRGLGDVYKRQVIADRMAAGETCALVSDAGMPAISDPGEDLVALCAARGIPVYVVPGPSAVVSALAVSGLPTGRFTFEGFLSVNKKSRREHLESLRGEARTMVFYEAPHKLLNTLQDMEAAFGDRRIALVREITKLHEQCIRTTLSAAAAYYAETPPKGEFVLVIEGAKPAEKREMTLEDAVALARAAMENGSAASDAAKEAARLSGFKKGEIYRRLME
;
A
#
# COMPACT_ATOMS: atom_id res chain seq x y z
N ASP A 1 -1.75 -37.49 5.90
CA ASP A 1 -3.02 -36.94 6.34
C ASP A 1 -3.18 -35.53 5.77
N TYR A 2 -4.32 -35.30 5.09
CA TYR A 2 -4.63 -34.06 4.44
C TYR A 2 -5.37 -33.13 5.42
N TYR A 3 -4.77 -32.00 5.75
CA TYR A 3 -5.44 -30.94 6.52
C TYR A 3 -5.76 -29.78 5.57
N ALA A 4 -7.03 -29.67 5.18
CA ALA A 4 -7.50 -28.49 4.44
C ALA A 4 -7.43 -27.24 5.33
N SER A 5 -7.20 -26.08 4.72
CA SER A 5 -7.07 -24.76 5.40
C SER A 5 -8.29 -24.38 6.27
N ARG A 6 -9.42 -25.03 6.08
CA ARG A 6 -10.62 -24.89 6.91
C ARG A 6 -10.35 -25.41 8.33
N GLY A 7 -10.11 -24.49 9.26
CA GLY A 7 -9.88 -24.81 10.68
C GLY A 7 -8.51 -24.46 11.18
N LEU A 8 -7.58 -23.97 10.37
CA LEU A 8 -6.28 -23.44 10.83
C LEU A 8 -6.42 -22.13 11.64
N GLY A 9 -7.57 -21.49 11.61
CA GLY A 9 -7.91 -20.38 12.53
C GLY A 9 -8.10 -20.81 13.98
N ASP A 10 -8.26 -22.11 14.26
CA ASP A 10 -8.40 -22.64 15.60
C ASP A 10 -7.02 -22.85 16.25
N VAL A 11 -6.77 -22.15 17.35
CA VAL A 11 -5.51 -22.21 18.12
C VAL A 11 -5.19 -23.63 18.55
N TYR A 12 -6.19 -24.40 19.00
CA TYR A 12 -6.01 -25.78 19.47
C TYR A 12 -5.54 -26.68 18.32
N LYS A 13 -6.18 -26.58 17.16
CA LYS A 13 -5.79 -27.40 15.99
C LYS A 13 -4.37 -27.11 15.53
N ARG A 14 -3.95 -25.86 15.57
CA ARG A 14 -2.55 -25.47 15.23
C ARG A 14 -1.55 -26.12 16.19
N GLN A 15 -1.85 -26.15 17.50
CA GLN A 15 -1.01 -26.80 18.50
C GLN A 15 -0.87 -28.30 18.23
N VAL A 16 -2.00 -28.98 18.00
CA VAL A 16 -2.01 -30.42 17.67
C VAL A 16 -1.20 -30.73 16.42
N ILE A 17 -1.33 -29.94 15.36
CA ILE A 17 -0.55 -30.12 14.13
C ILE A 17 0.94 -29.92 14.40
N ALA A 18 1.31 -28.87 15.15
CA ALA A 18 2.70 -28.60 15.49
C ALA A 18 3.30 -29.72 16.38
N ASP A 19 2.53 -30.28 17.33
CA ASP A 19 2.97 -31.39 18.17
C ASP A 19 3.25 -32.66 17.33
N ARG A 20 2.40 -32.95 16.35
CA ARG A 20 2.61 -34.07 15.42
C ARG A 20 3.86 -33.89 14.56
N MET A 21 4.08 -32.67 14.04
CA MET A 21 5.29 -32.36 13.28
C MET A 21 6.55 -32.45 14.15
N ALA A 22 6.49 -32.00 15.40
CA ALA A 22 7.60 -32.15 16.35
C ALA A 22 7.89 -33.61 16.67
N ALA A 23 6.89 -34.48 16.59
CA ALA A 23 7.04 -35.94 16.73
C ALA A 23 7.58 -36.62 15.45
N GLY A 24 7.88 -35.88 14.39
CA GLY A 24 8.48 -36.37 13.15
C GLY A 24 7.51 -36.61 12.00
N GLU A 25 6.24 -36.21 12.13
CA GLU A 25 5.29 -36.28 11.02
C GLU A 25 5.53 -35.19 9.98
N THR A 26 5.36 -35.53 8.71
CA THR A 26 5.40 -34.57 7.60
C THR A 26 4.00 -34.02 7.33
N CYS A 27 3.87 -32.70 7.21
CA CYS A 27 2.62 -31.99 6.98
C CYS A 27 2.73 -31.12 5.73
N ALA A 28 1.69 -31.07 4.89
CA ALA A 28 1.59 -30.14 3.77
C ALA A 28 0.47 -29.14 4.02
N LEU A 29 0.82 -27.83 3.97
CA LEU A 29 -0.14 -26.76 3.97
C LEU A 29 -0.53 -26.43 2.53
N VAL A 30 -1.81 -26.50 2.23
CA VAL A 30 -2.36 -26.23 0.89
C VAL A 30 -3.52 -25.25 0.98
N SER A 31 -3.76 -24.50 -0.10
CA SER A 31 -4.91 -23.60 -0.26
C SER A 31 -5.67 -23.93 -1.53
N ASP A 32 -6.89 -23.41 -1.67
CA ASP A 32 -7.73 -23.64 -2.85
C ASP A 32 -7.12 -23.03 -4.12
N ALA A 33 -6.39 -21.91 -3.99
CA ALA A 33 -5.69 -21.26 -5.10
C ALA A 33 -4.52 -20.37 -4.60
N GLY A 34 -3.40 -20.44 -5.29
CA GLY A 34 -2.23 -19.61 -5.02
C GLY A 34 -1.38 -20.10 -3.85
N MET A 35 -0.54 -19.20 -3.34
CA MET A 35 0.37 -19.48 -2.22
C MET A 35 -0.40 -19.48 -0.90
N PRO A 36 -0.31 -20.58 -0.09
CA PRO A 36 -0.84 -20.59 1.27
C PRO A 36 -0.21 -19.52 2.15
N ALA A 37 -0.87 -19.17 3.25
CA ALA A 37 -0.43 -18.19 4.25
C ALA A 37 -0.33 -16.72 3.76
N ILE A 38 -0.68 -16.44 2.51
CA ILE A 38 -0.77 -15.06 1.97
C ILE A 38 -2.25 -14.75 1.71
N SER A 39 -2.90 -14.05 2.62
CA SER A 39 -4.36 -13.84 2.66
C SER A 39 -5.19 -15.12 2.80
N ASP A 40 -4.54 -16.22 3.06
CA ASP A 40 -5.09 -17.53 3.37
C ASP A 40 -4.64 -17.98 4.76
N PRO A 41 -5.37 -18.88 5.43
CA PRO A 41 -4.94 -19.42 6.70
C PRO A 41 -3.59 -20.14 6.60
N GLY A 42 -2.76 -19.99 7.63
CA GLY A 42 -1.46 -20.69 7.72
C GLY A 42 -0.32 -19.88 8.31
N GLU A 43 -0.38 -18.56 8.26
CA GLU A 43 0.65 -17.67 8.81
C GLU A 43 1.00 -18.01 10.26
N ASP A 44 -0.01 -18.15 11.12
CA ASP A 44 0.17 -18.51 12.52
C ASP A 44 0.80 -19.90 12.73
N LEU A 45 0.49 -20.87 11.84
CA LEU A 45 1.10 -22.19 11.91
C LEU A 45 2.58 -22.13 11.53
N VAL A 46 2.91 -21.39 10.49
CA VAL A 46 4.31 -21.15 10.09
C VAL A 46 5.09 -20.45 11.20
N ALA A 47 4.49 -19.42 11.82
CA ALA A 47 5.09 -18.73 12.96
C ALA A 47 5.32 -19.67 14.17
N LEU A 48 4.34 -20.55 14.46
CA LEU A 48 4.47 -21.53 15.52
C LEU A 48 5.56 -22.56 15.23
N CYS A 49 5.67 -23.03 13.99
CA CYS A 49 6.74 -23.92 13.54
C CYS A 49 8.11 -23.27 13.72
N ALA A 50 8.26 -22.02 13.28
CA ALA A 50 9.50 -21.26 13.44
C ALA A 50 9.89 -21.10 14.91
N ALA A 51 8.93 -20.78 15.79
CA ALA A 51 9.17 -20.64 17.23
C ALA A 51 9.58 -21.96 17.91
N ARG A 52 9.18 -23.10 17.35
CA ARG A 52 9.50 -24.45 17.86
C ARG A 52 10.69 -25.12 17.18
N GLY A 53 11.37 -24.44 16.23
CA GLY A 53 12.46 -25.02 15.47
C GLY A 53 12.04 -26.14 14.50
N ILE A 54 10.76 -26.22 14.13
CA ILE A 54 10.25 -27.20 13.16
C ILE A 54 10.56 -26.66 11.76
N PRO A 55 11.27 -27.41 10.90
CA PRO A 55 11.61 -26.97 9.57
C PRO A 55 10.38 -26.72 8.70
N VAL A 56 10.35 -25.59 7.98
CA VAL A 56 9.31 -25.26 7.02
C VAL A 56 9.95 -25.04 5.65
N TYR A 57 9.43 -25.73 4.64
CA TYR A 57 9.90 -25.63 3.26
C TYR A 57 8.81 -25.03 2.39
N VAL A 58 9.19 -24.16 1.45
CA VAL A 58 8.27 -23.58 0.49
C VAL A 58 8.35 -24.34 -0.84
N VAL A 59 7.19 -24.65 -1.39
CA VAL A 59 7.05 -25.03 -2.80
C VAL A 59 6.56 -23.79 -3.54
N PRO A 60 7.40 -23.12 -4.38
CA PRO A 60 7.00 -21.92 -5.08
C PRO A 60 5.75 -22.15 -5.94
N GLY A 61 4.78 -21.26 -5.82
CA GLY A 61 3.51 -21.34 -6.53
C GLY A 61 3.03 -19.99 -7.04
N PRO A 62 1.92 -19.96 -7.76
CA PRO A 62 1.34 -18.72 -8.27
C PRO A 62 0.91 -17.80 -7.13
N SER A 63 1.07 -16.49 -7.35
CA SER A 63 0.61 -15.46 -6.42
C SER A 63 -0.08 -14.35 -7.20
N ALA A 64 -1.34 -14.09 -6.87
CA ALA A 64 -2.12 -13.04 -7.52
C ALA A 64 -1.52 -11.65 -7.29
N VAL A 65 -0.90 -11.39 -6.11
CA VAL A 65 -0.23 -10.12 -5.77
C VAL A 65 0.85 -9.78 -6.80
N VAL A 66 1.85 -10.65 -6.95
CA VAL A 66 2.99 -10.36 -7.84
C VAL A 66 2.61 -10.50 -9.31
N SER A 67 1.65 -11.37 -9.66
CA SER A 67 1.14 -11.49 -11.02
C SER A 67 0.42 -10.21 -11.48
N ALA A 68 -0.47 -9.68 -10.65
CA ALA A 68 -1.17 -8.43 -10.94
C ALA A 68 -0.20 -7.24 -10.99
N LEU A 69 0.74 -7.18 -10.05
CA LEU A 69 1.77 -6.13 -10.03
C LEU A 69 2.59 -6.14 -11.32
N ALA A 70 3.03 -7.32 -11.78
CA ALA A 70 3.84 -7.46 -12.99
C ALA A 70 3.13 -6.94 -14.26
N VAL A 71 1.80 -7.13 -14.36
CA VAL A 71 1.01 -6.68 -15.52
C VAL A 71 0.38 -5.30 -15.33
N SER A 72 0.51 -4.68 -14.17
CA SER A 72 -0.16 -3.41 -13.84
C SER A 72 0.28 -2.22 -14.69
N GLY A 73 1.55 -2.19 -15.09
CA GLY A 73 2.18 -1.01 -15.71
C GLY A 73 2.55 0.08 -14.71
N LEU A 74 2.53 -0.21 -13.41
CA LEU A 74 2.98 0.64 -12.33
C LEU A 74 4.37 0.21 -11.82
N PRO A 75 5.11 1.06 -11.08
CA PRO A 75 6.42 0.71 -10.55
C PRO A 75 6.38 -0.56 -9.68
N THR A 76 7.24 -1.53 -9.97
CA THR A 76 7.28 -2.84 -9.30
C THR A 76 8.43 -3.02 -8.31
N GLY A 77 9.43 -2.13 -8.36
CA GLY A 77 10.66 -2.28 -7.56
C GLY A 77 10.46 -2.17 -6.05
N ARG A 78 9.43 -1.43 -5.61
CA ARG A 78 9.02 -1.32 -4.21
C ARG A 78 7.50 -1.23 -4.17
N PHE A 79 6.86 -2.10 -3.39
CA PHE A 79 5.41 -2.11 -3.24
C PHE A 79 5.01 -2.53 -1.83
N THR A 80 3.77 -2.32 -1.48
CA THR A 80 3.14 -2.83 -0.27
C THR A 80 1.96 -3.73 -0.65
N PHE A 81 1.75 -4.77 0.13
CA PHE A 81 0.56 -5.61 0.03
C PHE A 81 -0.33 -5.34 1.24
N GLU A 82 -1.51 -4.81 1.00
CA GLU A 82 -2.45 -4.33 2.02
C GLU A 82 -3.59 -5.33 2.27
N GLY A 83 -3.65 -6.43 1.48
CA GLY A 83 -4.68 -7.45 1.62
C GLY A 83 -6.09 -6.95 1.32
N PHE A 84 -7.09 -7.47 2.05
CA PHE A 84 -8.48 -7.03 1.96
C PHE A 84 -8.76 -5.89 2.93
N LEU A 85 -9.43 -4.85 2.44
CA LEU A 85 -9.93 -3.79 3.29
C LEU A 85 -11.11 -4.24 4.15
N SER A 86 -11.19 -3.67 5.36
CA SER A 86 -12.27 -3.98 6.30
C SER A 86 -13.66 -3.69 5.72
N VAL A 87 -14.61 -4.55 5.99
CA VAL A 87 -16.03 -4.31 5.70
C VAL A 87 -16.60 -3.16 6.54
N ASN A 88 -16.05 -2.93 7.74
CA ASN A 88 -16.39 -1.80 8.57
C ASN A 88 -15.88 -0.50 7.93
N LYS A 89 -16.79 0.42 7.64
CA LYS A 89 -16.50 1.67 6.94
C LYS A 89 -15.48 2.56 7.68
N LYS A 90 -15.58 2.62 9.02
CA LYS A 90 -14.65 3.43 9.83
C LYS A 90 -13.23 2.88 9.74
N SER A 91 -13.05 1.60 10.04
CA SER A 91 -11.74 0.93 9.99
C SER A 91 -11.13 0.96 8.58
N ARG A 92 -11.96 0.80 7.53
CA ARG A 92 -11.51 0.92 6.14
C ARG A 92 -10.97 2.31 5.84
N ARG A 93 -11.68 3.37 6.26
CA ARG A 93 -11.22 4.75 6.04
C ARG A 93 -9.98 5.10 6.85
N GLU A 94 -9.90 4.63 8.09
CA GLU A 94 -8.70 4.81 8.93
C GLU A 94 -7.48 4.14 8.29
N HIS A 95 -7.63 2.91 7.76
CA HIS A 95 -6.56 2.22 7.03
C HIS A 95 -6.16 2.99 5.77
N LEU A 96 -7.11 3.41 4.93
CA LEU A 96 -6.81 4.20 3.73
C LEU A 96 -6.13 5.53 4.06
N GLU A 97 -6.59 6.24 5.10
CA GLU A 97 -5.97 7.50 5.49
C GLU A 97 -4.52 7.32 5.96
N SER A 98 -4.22 6.21 6.64
CA SER A 98 -2.82 5.88 7.03
C SER A 98 -1.89 5.68 5.83
N LEU A 99 -2.45 5.30 4.68
CA LEU A 99 -1.72 5.07 3.42
C LEU A 99 -1.69 6.29 2.49
N ARG A 100 -2.28 7.41 2.87
CA ARG A 100 -2.37 8.62 2.03
C ARG A 100 -1.01 9.09 1.50
N GLY A 101 0.02 9.02 2.35
CA GLY A 101 1.40 9.40 2.02
C GLY A 101 2.27 8.28 1.46
N GLU A 102 1.74 7.07 1.28
CA GLU A 102 2.53 5.93 0.81
C GLU A 102 3.02 6.16 -0.62
N ALA A 103 4.34 6.21 -0.79
CA ALA A 103 4.99 6.49 -2.07
C ALA A 103 5.23 5.23 -2.94
N ARG A 104 5.16 4.06 -2.33
CA ARG A 104 5.30 2.79 -3.05
C ARG A 104 4.00 2.41 -3.74
N THR A 105 4.07 1.57 -4.76
CA THR A 105 2.88 0.94 -5.34
C THR A 105 2.18 0.09 -4.28
N MET A 106 0.86 0.23 -4.16
CA MET A 106 0.03 -0.50 -3.19
C MET A 106 -0.79 -1.56 -3.89
N VAL A 107 -0.89 -2.75 -3.32
CA VAL A 107 -1.67 -3.86 -3.87
C VAL A 107 -2.72 -4.31 -2.86
N PHE A 108 -3.98 -4.37 -3.31
CA PHE A 108 -5.11 -4.81 -2.50
C PHE A 108 -5.85 -5.96 -3.17
N TYR A 109 -6.47 -6.82 -2.40
CA TYR A 109 -7.48 -7.74 -2.87
C TYR A 109 -8.87 -7.16 -2.66
N GLU A 110 -9.79 -7.41 -3.59
CA GLU A 110 -11.17 -6.96 -3.42
C GLU A 110 -12.19 -7.91 -4.06
N ALA A 111 -13.30 -8.07 -3.35
CA ALA A 111 -14.44 -8.83 -3.82
C ALA A 111 -15.37 -7.94 -4.69
N PRO A 112 -16.04 -8.52 -5.70
CA PRO A 112 -16.85 -7.74 -6.65
C PRO A 112 -17.93 -6.89 -5.96
N HIS A 113 -18.60 -7.45 -4.97
CA HIS A 113 -19.70 -6.75 -4.28
C HIS A 113 -19.27 -5.55 -3.43
N LYS A 114 -17.98 -5.37 -3.17
CA LYS A 114 -17.43 -4.24 -2.43
C LYS A 114 -16.71 -3.23 -3.33
N LEU A 115 -16.36 -3.62 -4.55
CA LEU A 115 -15.43 -2.90 -5.42
C LEU A 115 -15.78 -1.42 -5.56
N LEU A 116 -17.04 -1.09 -5.88
CA LEU A 116 -17.45 0.30 -6.10
C LEU A 116 -17.23 1.17 -4.85
N ASN A 117 -17.68 0.69 -3.68
CA ASN A 117 -17.51 1.44 -2.44
C ASN A 117 -16.02 1.61 -2.08
N THR A 118 -15.21 0.59 -2.35
CA THR A 118 -13.77 0.63 -2.13
C THR A 118 -13.08 1.64 -3.04
N LEU A 119 -13.42 1.68 -4.33
CA LEU A 119 -12.88 2.66 -5.28
C LEU A 119 -13.22 4.10 -4.86
N GLN A 120 -14.46 4.35 -4.43
CA GLN A 120 -14.90 5.67 -3.94
C GLN A 120 -14.18 6.09 -2.64
N ASP A 121 -14.02 5.16 -1.68
CA ASP A 121 -13.27 5.46 -0.45
C ASP A 121 -11.76 5.66 -0.73
N MET A 122 -11.19 4.93 -1.71
CA MET A 122 -9.81 5.12 -2.16
C MET A 122 -9.61 6.46 -2.85
N GLU A 123 -10.51 6.85 -3.76
CA GLU A 123 -10.46 8.16 -4.42
C GLU A 123 -10.54 9.31 -3.40
N ALA A 124 -11.42 9.19 -2.41
CA ALA A 124 -11.54 10.19 -1.35
C ALA A 124 -10.27 10.31 -0.49
N ALA A 125 -9.59 9.20 -0.21
CA ALA A 125 -8.37 9.18 0.60
C ALA A 125 -7.12 9.59 -0.17
N PHE A 126 -6.96 9.13 -1.40
CA PHE A 126 -5.73 9.23 -2.19
C PHE A 126 -5.78 10.31 -3.27
N GLY A 127 -6.97 10.83 -3.62
CA GLY A 127 -7.20 11.58 -4.85
C GLY A 127 -7.21 10.67 -6.08
N ASP A 128 -7.25 11.26 -7.27
CA ASP A 128 -7.39 10.52 -8.53
C ASP A 128 -6.05 9.92 -9.00
N ARG A 129 -5.56 8.89 -8.29
CA ARG A 129 -4.33 8.17 -8.66
C ARG A 129 -4.60 7.16 -9.77
N ARG A 130 -3.54 6.80 -10.50
CA ARG A 130 -3.58 5.69 -11.45
C ARG A 130 -3.81 4.37 -10.72
N ILE A 131 -4.62 3.52 -11.32
CA ILE A 131 -4.94 2.17 -10.84
C ILE A 131 -4.92 1.18 -12.00
N ALA A 132 -4.46 -0.03 -11.73
CA ALA A 132 -4.71 -1.20 -12.55
C ALA A 132 -5.64 -2.15 -11.79
N LEU A 133 -6.79 -2.45 -12.37
CA LEU A 133 -7.71 -3.46 -11.87
C LEU A 133 -7.45 -4.76 -12.65
N VAL A 134 -6.89 -5.75 -11.98
CA VAL A 134 -6.60 -7.05 -12.56
C VAL A 134 -7.61 -8.05 -12.00
N ARG A 135 -8.38 -8.69 -12.88
CA ARG A 135 -9.43 -9.60 -12.45
C ARG A 135 -9.30 -10.95 -13.11
N GLU A 136 -9.79 -11.99 -12.42
CA GLU A 136 -9.89 -13.34 -12.95
C GLU A 136 -8.57 -13.85 -13.55
N ILE A 137 -7.44 -13.58 -12.88
CA ILE A 137 -6.08 -13.92 -13.32
C ILE A 137 -6.01 -15.43 -13.61
N THR A 138 -5.48 -15.80 -14.76
CA THR A 138 -5.37 -17.17 -15.29
C THR A 138 -6.70 -17.87 -15.60
N LYS A 139 -7.84 -17.18 -15.49
CA LYS A 139 -9.17 -17.71 -15.83
C LYS A 139 -9.62 -17.22 -17.22
N LEU A 140 -10.71 -17.80 -17.74
CA LEU A 140 -11.25 -17.47 -19.08
C LEU A 140 -11.58 -15.97 -19.27
N HIS A 141 -11.93 -15.28 -18.21
CA HIS A 141 -12.33 -13.87 -18.25
C HIS A 141 -11.26 -12.94 -17.63
N GLU A 142 -9.99 -13.33 -17.75
CA GLU A 142 -8.86 -12.50 -17.31
C GLU A 142 -8.89 -11.14 -17.98
N GLN A 143 -8.75 -10.10 -17.19
CA GLN A 143 -8.75 -8.72 -17.67
C GLN A 143 -7.83 -7.85 -16.81
N CYS A 144 -7.11 -6.93 -17.45
CA CYS A 144 -6.35 -5.87 -16.79
C CYS A 144 -6.78 -4.52 -17.35
N ILE A 145 -7.49 -3.75 -16.53
CA ILE A 145 -7.96 -2.38 -16.85
C ILE A 145 -7.02 -1.39 -16.16
N ARG A 146 -6.35 -0.54 -16.95
CA ARG A 146 -5.47 0.52 -16.47
C ARG A 146 -6.16 1.86 -16.67
N THR A 147 -6.38 2.58 -15.57
CA THR A 147 -7.18 3.81 -15.56
C THR A 147 -6.83 4.66 -14.33
N THR A 148 -7.73 5.57 -13.91
CA THR A 148 -7.66 6.30 -12.64
C THR A 148 -8.76 5.86 -11.68
N LEU A 149 -8.64 6.21 -10.40
CA LEU A 149 -9.63 5.84 -9.38
C LEU A 149 -11.02 6.39 -9.71
N SER A 150 -11.10 7.66 -10.14
CA SER A 150 -12.37 8.30 -10.54
C SER A 150 -13.01 7.62 -11.74
N ALA A 151 -12.23 7.33 -12.79
CA ALA A 151 -12.73 6.68 -13.99
C ALA A 151 -13.15 5.22 -13.71
N ALA A 152 -12.42 4.50 -12.85
CA ALA A 152 -12.82 3.17 -12.41
C ALA A 152 -14.12 3.18 -11.62
N ALA A 153 -14.28 4.12 -10.68
CA ALA A 153 -15.52 4.28 -9.91
C ALA A 153 -16.72 4.60 -10.81
N ALA A 154 -16.55 5.50 -11.76
CA ALA A 154 -17.59 5.84 -12.74
C ALA A 154 -18.00 4.62 -13.60
N TYR A 155 -17.03 3.86 -14.10
CA TYR A 155 -17.29 2.67 -14.90
C TYR A 155 -18.08 1.60 -14.11
N TYR A 156 -17.67 1.31 -12.88
CA TYR A 156 -18.32 0.28 -12.06
C TYR A 156 -19.61 0.75 -11.35
N ALA A 157 -19.92 2.04 -11.40
CA ALA A 157 -21.25 2.53 -11.02
C ALA A 157 -22.35 2.07 -12.00
N GLU A 158 -22.00 1.91 -13.28
CA GLU A 158 -22.93 1.49 -14.34
C GLU A 158 -22.78 0.03 -14.73
N THR A 159 -21.60 -0.55 -14.52
CA THR A 159 -21.27 -1.93 -14.91
C THR A 159 -21.07 -2.79 -13.67
N PRO A 160 -21.98 -3.71 -13.34
CA PRO A 160 -21.83 -4.60 -12.18
C PRO A 160 -20.52 -5.40 -12.25
N PRO A 161 -19.63 -5.30 -11.24
CA PRO A 161 -18.38 -6.04 -11.23
C PRO A 161 -18.61 -7.53 -11.03
N LYS A 162 -17.81 -8.36 -11.70
CA LYS A 162 -17.86 -9.83 -11.60
C LYS A 162 -16.44 -10.37 -11.42
N GLY A 163 -16.32 -11.47 -10.66
CA GLY A 163 -15.05 -12.13 -10.39
C GLY A 163 -14.24 -11.43 -9.28
N GLU A 164 -13.06 -11.95 -9.00
CA GLU A 164 -12.16 -11.46 -7.96
C GLU A 164 -11.19 -10.45 -8.54
N PHE A 165 -10.87 -9.41 -7.78
CA PHE A 165 -10.02 -8.31 -8.20
C PHE A 165 -8.75 -8.22 -7.38
N VAL A 166 -7.67 -7.88 -8.08
CA VAL A 166 -6.47 -7.32 -7.48
C VAL A 166 -6.36 -5.86 -7.95
N LEU A 167 -6.32 -4.94 -7.00
CA LEU A 167 -6.20 -3.51 -7.25
C LEU A 167 -4.75 -3.11 -7.02
N VAL A 168 -4.11 -2.60 -8.07
CA VAL A 168 -2.73 -2.10 -8.00
C VAL A 168 -2.78 -0.59 -8.18
N ILE A 169 -2.38 0.17 -7.15
CA ILE A 169 -2.55 1.62 -7.08
C ILE A 169 -1.19 2.31 -7.05
N GLU A 170 -1.05 3.37 -7.83
CA GLU A 170 0.13 4.23 -7.82
C GLU A 170 0.35 4.85 -6.44
N GLY A 171 1.59 4.83 -5.95
CA GLY A 171 1.97 5.52 -4.73
C GLY A 171 1.79 7.04 -4.81
N ALA A 172 1.85 7.71 -3.65
CA ALA A 172 1.87 9.15 -3.61
C ALA A 172 3.06 9.70 -4.39
N LYS A 173 2.80 10.65 -5.27
CA LYS A 173 3.89 11.43 -5.85
C LYS A 173 4.58 12.22 -4.74
N PRO A 174 5.91 12.35 -4.77
CA PRO A 174 6.57 13.31 -3.90
C PRO A 174 5.82 14.64 -4.03
N ALA A 175 5.50 15.28 -2.88
CA ALA A 175 5.02 16.64 -2.95
C ALA A 175 6.01 17.42 -3.84
N GLU A 176 5.52 18.02 -4.92
CA GLU A 176 6.34 18.93 -5.69
C GLU A 176 6.90 19.92 -4.66
N LYS A 177 8.22 19.86 -4.43
CA LYS A 177 8.87 20.91 -3.68
C LYS A 177 8.63 22.15 -4.50
N ARG A 178 7.63 22.94 -4.11
CA ARG A 178 7.50 24.27 -4.68
C ARG A 178 8.86 24.94 -4.48
N GLU A 179 9.57 25.15 -5.57
CA GLU A 179 10.83 25.86 -5.49
C GLU A 179 10.50 27.20 -4.85
N MET A 180 11.11 27.44 -3.70
CA MET A 180 10.91 28.71 -3.01
C MET A 180 11.33 29.82 -3.96
N THR A 181 10.48 30.79 -4.16
CA THR A 181 10.85 32.01 -4.89
C THR A 181 11.73 32.89 -3.99
N LEU A 182 12.42 33.84 -4.59
CA LEU A 182 13.18 34.84 -3.81
C LEU A 182 12.26 35.60 -2.84
N GLU A 183 11.01 35.86 -3.25
CA GLU A 183 9.99 36.52 -2.42
C GLU A 183 9.59 35.66 -1.23
N ASP A 184 9.43 34.34 -1.41
CA ASP A 184 9.18 33.39 -0.31
C ASP A 184 10.37 33.37 0.68
N ALA A 185 11.60 33.41 0.17
CA ALA A 185 12.80 33.45 1.00
C ALA A 185 12.91 34.79 1.79
N VAL A 186 12.54 35.90 1.19
CA VAL A 186 12.47 37.20 1.85
C VAL A 186 11.38 37.24 2.92
N ALA A 187 10.21 36.69 2.63
CA ALA A 187 9.11 36.56 3.59
C ALA A 187 9.52 35.72 4.81
N LEU A 188 10.22 34.60 4.58
CA LEU A 188 10.76 33.74 5.64
C LEU A 188 11.74 34.53 6.53
N ALA A 189 12.64 35.34 5.93
CA ALA A 189 13.59 36.12 6.67
C ALA A 189 12.89 37.27 7.46
N ARG A 190 11.85 37.92 6.92
CA ARG A 190 11.04 38.90 7.64
C ARG A 190 10.35 38.31 8.87
N ALA A 191 9.74 37.14 8.72
CA ALA A 191 9.11 36.42 9.84
C ALA A 191 10.13 36.07 10.94
N ALA A 192 11.37 35.71 10.59
CA ALA A 192 12.44 35.45 11.55
C ALA A 192 12.86 36.74 12.29
N MET A 193 12.86 37.88 11.59
CA MET A 193 13.16 39.19 12.21
C MET A 193 12.05 39.62 13.18
N GLU A 194 10.79 39.39 12.84
CA GLU A 194 9.64 39.65 13.74
C GLU A 194 9.74 38.82 15.04
N ASN A 195 10.35 37.65 14.96
CA ASN A 195 10.65 36.77 16.10
C ASN A 195 11.97 37.12 16.82
N GLY A 196 12.57 38.28 16.52
CA GLY A 196 13.73 38.80 17.24
C GLY A 196 15.10 38.46 16.65
N SER A 197 15.15 37.82 15.47
CA SER A 197 16.45 37.53 14.81
C SER A 197 17.04 38.79 14.17
N ALA A 198 18.36 38.94 14.23
CA ALA A 198 19.05 40.00 13.48
C ALA A 198 18.91 39.78 11.97
N ALA A 199 18.75 40.83 11.17
CA ALA A 199 18.53 40.76 9.72
C ALA A 199 19.60 39.91 8.97
N SER A 200 20.86 40.00 9.42
CA SER A 200 21.96 39.19 8.86
C SER A 200 21.77 37.67 9.09
N ASP A 201 21.28 37.29 10.28
CA ASP A 201 21.08 35.90 10.65
C ASP A 201 19.80 35.35 10.03
N ALA A 202 18.74 36.15 9.98
CA ALA A 202 17.50 35.86 9.28
C ALA A 202 17.74 35.58 7.79
N ALA A 203 18.51 36.45 7.11
CA ALA A 203 18.90 36.24 5.71
C ALA A 203 19.80 35.01 5.50
N LYS A 204 20.67 34.69 6.46
CA LYS A 204 21.52 33.50 6.41
C LYS A 204 20.67 32.21 6.51
N GLU A 205 19.73 32.16 7.42
CA GLU A 205 18.84 31.02 7.60
C GLU A 205 17.90 30.82 6.39
N ALA A 206 17.31 31.92 5.90
CA ALA A 206 16.49 31.87 4.69
C ALA A 206 17.29 31.40 3.46
N ALA A 207 18.57 31.81 3.32
CA ALA A 207 19.45 31.33 2.26
C ALA A 207 19.69 29.84 2.36
N ARG A 208 19.89 29.29 3.56
CA ARG A 208 20.09 27.87 3.81
C ARG A 208 18.87 27.04 3.40
N LEU A 209 17.67 27.55 3.64
CA LEU A 209 16.41 26.84 3.37
C LEU A 209 15.96 26.95 1.89
N SER A 210 16.21 28.10 1.27
CA SER A 210 15.73 28.42 -0.09
C SER A 210 16.74 28.13 -1.20
N GLY A 211 18.03 28.04 -0.86
CA GLY A 211 19.11 27.93 -1.84
C GLY A 211 19.51 29.24 -2.52
N PHE A 212 18.84 30.36 -2.24
CA PHE A 212 19.24 31.70 -2.73
C PHE A 212 20.48 32.24 -1.99
N LYS A 213 21.19 33.20 -2.63
CA LYS A 213 22.35 33.82 -2.00
C LYS A 213 21.91 34.76 -0.85
N LYS A 214 22.57 34.64 0.31
CA LYS A 214 22.34 35.49 1.47
C LYS A 214 22.27 37.00 1.13
N GLY A 215 23.24 37.46 0.29
CA GLY A 215 23.34 38.89 -0.08
C GLY A 215 22.13 39.36 -0.92
N GLU A 216 21.51 38.49 -1.69
CA GLU A 216 20.34 38.77 -2.50
C GLU A 216 19.10 38.96 -1.59
N ILE A 217 18.89 38.00 -0.68
CA ILE A 217 17.82 38.06 0.33
C ILE A 217 17.98 39.30 1.21
N TYR A 218 19.21 39.56 1.72
CA TYR A 218 19.50 40.68 2.58
C TYR A 218 19.22 42.05 1.91
N ARG A 219 19.60 42.17 0.63
CA ARG A 219 19.32 43.41 -0.14
C ARG A 219 17.82 43.67 -0.25
N ARG A 220 17.07 42.65 -0.58
CA ARG A 220 15.60 42.74 -0.68
C ARG A 220 14.88 42.93 0.66
N LEU A 221 15.50 42.55 1.77
CA LEU A 221 14.99 42.85 3.11
C LEU A 221 15.13 44.30 3.49
N MET A 222 16.13 45.01 2.95
CA MET A 222 16.46 46.39 3.26
C MET A 222 15.80 47.41 2.31
N GLU A 223 15.19 46.92 1.20
CA GLU A 223 14.32 47.71 0.33
C GLU A 223 12.91 47.85 0.91
#